data_3f51b9a7d74e0dbc43c84a6549acaa34
#
_entry.id   3f51b9a7d74e0dbc43c84a6549acaa34
#
_cell.length_a   1.000
_cell.length_b   1.000
_cell.length_c   1.000
_cell.angle_alpha   90.00
_cell.angle_beta   90.00
_cell.angle_gamma   90.00
#
_symmetry.space_group_name_H-M   'P 1'
#
loop_
_entity.id
_entity.type
_entity.pdbx_description
1 polymer ?
#
loop_
_entity_poly.entity_id
_entity_poly.type
_entity_poly.pdbx_seq_one_letter_code
_entity_poly.pdbx_strand_id
1 'polypeptide(L)'
;TTAHTLSLHDALPILRIITDLLKDNNIGERVVPIVPDEARTFGMEALFRQVGIYSSQGQKYEPEDADKVMWYKESKDGVMLEEGITEAGAFSAWTALATAYSNYDLPMIPFYLFYSMFGFQRVHDLSWAAGDAQARGFLIGATSGRTTLNGEGLQHQDGHSHILSSTIPNCLSYDPAYSYEVAVILQDGIKKMYVDQKNYFYYITTMNETYHHPEMPKGSEEGIIKGMYKIQSSDKPKIRLLGSGAILNEALKASDILKKYDIESEIWSVTSFNLLRKNGMEIERINQLDPLNTKLTYVEECFADEDIPVIAASDYMRAYAEQIRPYIHNDYTTLGTDGYGRSDSRKNLREFFEVNDLSISRAAIYSLFKKNLISEEKIKKIYKDLNIDPSKP
;
A
#
# COMPACT_ATOMS: atom_id res chain seq x y z
N THR A 1 6.25 27.77 5.65
CA THR A 1 5.41 27.97 4.44
C THR A 1 5.72 26.96 3.34
N THR A 2 6.86 26.27 3.36
CA THR A 2 7.26 25.27 2.35
C THR A 2 6.81 23.84 2.70
N ALA A 3 6.55 23.54 3.96
CA ALA A 3 6.13 22.20 4.38
C ALA A 3 4.66 21.86 4.01
N HIS A 4 3.79 22.88 3.97
CA HIS A 4 2.38 22.67 3.58
C HIS A 4 2.17 22.40 2.09
N THR A 5 3.10 22.77 1.24
CA THR A 5 2.96 22.56 -0.22
C THR A 5 3.35 21.14 -0.64
N LEU A 6 4.14 20.42 0.16
CA LEU A 6 4.61 19.07 -0.17
C LEU A 6 3.58 17.97 0.20
N SER A 7 2.77 18.17 1.25
CA SER A 7 1.73 17.21 1.65
C SER A 7 0.54 17.16 0.68
N LEU A 8 0.31 18.20 -0.09
CA LEU A 8 -0.82 18.33 -1.01
C LEU A 8 -0.68 17.51 -2.31
N HIS A 9 0.53 17.06 -2.66
CA HIS A 9 0.77 16.41 -3.95
C HIS A 9 0.65 14.88 -3.93
N ASP A 10 0.76 14.25 -2.78
CA ASP A 10 0.94 12.80 -2.70
C ASP A 10 -0.35 12.00 -2.52
N ALA A 11 -1.39 12.61 -1.97
CA ALA A 11 -2.74 12.04 -1.98
C ALA A 11 -3.48 12.26 -3.31
N LEU A 12 -2.96 13.10 -4.20
CA LEU A 12 -3.61 13.52 -5.45
C LEU A 12 -4.09 12.37 -6.36
N PRO A 13 -3.36 11.26 -6.59
CA PRO A 13 -3.85 10.22 -7.48
C PRO A 13 -5.17 9.60 -6.99
N ILE A 14 -5.26 9.21 -5.72
CA ILE A 14 -6.47 8.59 -5.16
C ILE A 14 -7.63 9.61 -5.10
N LEU A 15 -7.33 10.86 -4.72
CA LEU A 15 -8.35 11.92 -4.66
C LEU A 15 -8.87 12.29 -6.04
N ARG A 16 -8.01 12.31 -7.05
CA ARG A 16 -8.42 12.53 -8.42
C ARG A 16 -9.36 11.43 -8.89
N ILE A 17 -9.04 10.17 -8.60
CA ILE A 17 -9.90 9.04 -8.93
C ILE A 17 -11.25 9.16 -8.21
N ILE A 18 -11.28 9.46 -6.90
CA ILE A 18 -12.52 9.66 -6.14
C ILE A 18 -13.33 10.83 -6.74
N THR A 19 -12.65 11.93 -7.08
CA THR A 19 -13.30 13.10 -7.70
C THR A 19 -13.93 12.76 -9.06
N ASP A 20 -13.26 11.94 -9.86
CA ASP A 20 -13.77 11.50 -11.16
C ASP A 20 -14.93 10.50 -10.99
N LEU A 21 -14.86 9.60 -9.99
CA LEU A 21 -15.96 8.71 -9.63
C LEU A 21 -17.19 9.46 -9.17
N LEU A 22 -17.03 10.52 -8.36
CA LEU A 22 -18.14 11.40 -7.94
C LEU A 22 -18.87 12.10 -9.10
N LYS A 23 -18.20 12.26 -10.24
CA LYS A 23 -18.79 12.86 -11.46
C LYS A 23 -19.37 11.83 -12.42
N ASP A 24 -19.18 10.54 -12.17
CA ASP A 24 -19.68 9.49 -13.05
C ASP A 24 -21.22 9.44 -13.02
N ASN A 25 -21.84 9.46 -14.20
CA ASN A 25 -23.30 9.52 -14.33
C ASN A 25 -24.03 8.27 -13.83
N ASN A 26 -23.34 7.13 -13.68
CA ASN A 26 -23.95 5.86 -13.29
C ASN A 26 -23.78 5.55 -11.81
N ILE A 27 -22.61 5.91 -11.25
CA ILE A 27 -22.25 5.52 -9.88
C ILE A 27 -21.95 6.71 -8.95
N GLY A 28 -21.81 7.93 -9.48
CA GLY A 28 -21.39 9.10 -8.72
C GLY A 28 -22.24 9.40 -7.48
N GLU A 29 -23.57 9.23 -7.58
CA GLU A 29 -24.50 9.40 -6.46
C GLU A 29 -24.34 8.33 -5.35
N ARG A 30 -23.60 7.27 -5.62
CA ARG A 30 -23.31 6.18 -4.65
C ARG A 30 -21.97 6.34 -3.95
N VAL A 31 -21.09 7.18 -4.48
CA VAL A 31 -19.74 7.40 -3.95
C VAL A 31 -19.79 8.36 -2.77
N VAL A 32 -19.31 7.92 -1.60
CA VAL A 32 -19.32 8.74 -0.38
C VAL A 32 -17.94 8.76 0.23
N PRO A 33 -17.20 9.88 0.15
CA PRO A 33 -15.98 10.08 0.91
C PRO A 33 -16.30 10.31 2.40
N ILE A 34 -15.51 9.66 3.27
CA ILE A 34 -15.63 9.76 4.72
C ILE A 34 -14.25 10.08 5.29
N VAL A 35 -14.17 11.04 6.17
CA VAL A 35 -12.93 11.41 6.88
C VAL A 35 -13.24 11.66 8.36
N PRO A 36 -12.25 11.51 9.27
CA PRO A 36 -12.45 11.93 10.64
C PRO A 36 -12.53 13.47 10.74
N ASP A 37 -11.43 14.20 10.61
CA ASP A 37 -11.39 15.67 10.67
C ASP A 37 -10.12 16.23 10.00
N GLU A 38 -9.55 15.48 9.09
CA GLU A 38 -8.21 15.77 8.52
C GLU A 38 -8.27 15.95 7.00
N ALA A 39 -9.44 16.35 6.49
CA ALA A 39 -9.69 16.43 5.05
C ALA A 39 -8.64 17.27 4.30
N ARG A 40 -8.17 18.38 4.88
CA ARG A 40 -7.12 19.22 4.30
C ARG A 40 -5.76 18.54 4.27
N THR A 41 -5.42 17.78 5.32
CA THR A 41 -4.16 17.03 5.39
C THR A 41 -4.11 15.95 4.31
N PHE A 42 -5.25 15.38 3.96
CA PHE A 42 -5.35 14.45 2.84
C PHE A 42 -5.49 15.13 1.47
N GLY A 43 -5.52 16.47 1.42
CA GLY A 43 -5.66 17.23 0.17
C GLY A 43 -7.09 17.22 -0.40
N MET A 44 -8.11 17.00 0.43
CA MET A 44 -9.52 16.88 0.03
C MET A 44 -10.28 18.21 0.01
N GLU A 45 -9.64 19.35 0.29
CA GLU A 45 -10.30 20.64 0.37
C GLU A 45 -11.04 21.04 -0.92
N ALA A 46 -10.63 20.55 -2.07
CA ALA A 46 -11.32 20.76 -3.32
C ALA A 46 -12.75 20.18 -3.31
N LEU A 47 -12.97 19.11 -2.54
CA LEU A 47 -14.28 18.45 -2.41
C LEU A 47 -15.25 19.29 -1.58
N PHE A 48 -14.80 20.16 -0.68
CA PHE A 48 -15.68 21.06 0.08
C PHE A 48 -16.60 21.89 -0.83
N ARG A 49 -16.08 22.34 -1.96
CA ARG A 49 -16.86 23.12 -2.92
C ARG A 49 -17.57 22.27 -3.97
N GLN A 50 -17.01 21.12 -4.32
CA GLN A 50 -17.57 20.27 -5.38
C GLN A 50 -18.81 19.51 -4.92
N VAL A 51 -18.73 18.89 -3.74
CA VAL A 51 -19.77 18.02 -3.22
C VAL A 51 -20.27 18.43 -1.84
N GLY A 52 -19.54 19.29 -1.12
CA GLY A 52 -19.89 19.77 0.21
C GLY A 52 -19.76 18.71 1.31
N ILE A 53 -19.64 19.19 2.54
CA ILE A 53 -19.69 18.36 3.75
C ILE A 53 -21.16 18.25 4.16
N TYR A 54 -21.62 17.04 4.46
CA TYR A 54 -23.00 16.84 4.91
C TYR A 54 -23.23 17.42 6.29
N SER A 55 -24.28 18.23 6.42
CA SER A 55 -24.77 18.70 7.70
C SER A 55 -26.31 18.75 7.66
N SER A 56 -26.99 18.00 8.54
CA SER A 56 -28.45 17.94 8.61
C SER A 56 -29.10 19.32 8.89
N GLN A 57 -28.35 20.24 9.48
CA GLN A 57 -28.79 21.60 9.80
C GLN A 57 -28.35 22.64 8.76
N GLY A 58 -27.46 22.25 7.84
CA GLY A 58 -26.73 23.19 6.99
C GLY A 58 -25.72 24.01 7.79
N GLN A 59 -24.97 24.88 7.11
CA GLN A 59 -23.98 25.73 7.75
C GLN A 59 -24.61 26.92 8.48
N LYS A 60 -24.40 27.02 9.78
CA LYS A 60 -25.00 28.03 10.66
C LYS A 60 -24.00 29.08 11.19
N TYR A 61 -22.79 29.04 10.73
CA TYR A 61 -21.68 29.93 11.11
C TYR A 61 -20.86 30.29 9.88
N GLU A 62 -20.13 31.38 9.97
CA GLU A 62 -19.13 31.74 8.99
C GLU A 62 -17.82 31.05 9.37
N PRO A 63 -17.24 30.21 8.50
CA PRO A 63 -16.00 29.55 8.81
C PRO A 63 -14.82 30.53 8.81
N GLU A 64 -13.81 30.28 9.63
CA GLU A 64 -12.62 31.17 9.75
C GLU A 64 -11.86 31.30 8.43
N ASP A 65 -12.03 30.39 7.51
CA ASP A 65 -11.41 30.37 6.19
C ASP A 65 -12.35 30.82 5.05
N ALA A 66 -13.44 31.49 5.37
CA ALA A 66 -14.44 31.95 4.38
C ALA A 66 -13.87 32.83 3.26
N ASP A 67 -12.73 33.49 3.52
CA ASP A 67 -11.99 34.32 2.56
C ASP A 67 -11.14 33.48 1.56
N LYS A 68 -10.96 32.18 1.82
CA LYS A 68 -10.15 31.32 0.97
C LYS A 68 -10.96 30.76 -0.21
N VAL A 69 -10.25 30.42 -1.29
CA VAL A 69 -10.87 29.82 -2.49
C VAL A 69 -11.53 28.46 -2.19
N MET A 70 -10.92 27.67 -1.32
CA MET A 70 -11.41 26.35 -0.90
C MET A 70 -11.70 26.36 0.61
N TRP A 71 -12.77 27.10 0.96
CA TRP A 71 -13.21 27.23 2.34
C TRP A 71 -14.09 26.04 2.79
N TYR A 72 -14.17 25.83 4.09
CA TYR A 72 -14.98 24.79 4.71
C TYR A 72 -16.47 25.04 4.47
N LYS A 73 -17.13 24.11 3.78
CA LYS A 73 -18.53 24.30 3.34
C LYS A 73 -19.39 23.11 3.74
N GLU A 74 -20.33 23.35 4.63
CA GLU A 74 -21.38 22.42 5.00
C GLU A 74 -22.67 22.71 4.23
N SER A 75 -23.42 21.65 3.89
CA SER A 75 -24.76 21.77 3.33
C SER A 75 -25.61 20.55 3.65
N LYS A 76 -26.96 20.72 3.56
CA LYS A 76 -27.88 19.58 3.71
C LYS A 76 -27.77 18.57 2.58
N ASP A 77 -27.29 18.99 1.43
CA ASP A 77 -27.08 18.17 0.24
C ASP A 77 -25.59 17.77 0.09
N GLY A 78 -24.79 17.95 1.14
CA GLY A 78 -23.40 17.56 1.16
C GLY A 78 -23.25 16.04 1.04
N VAL A 79 -22.19 15.60 0.35
CA VAL A 79 -21.93 14.16 0.09
C VAL A 79 -20.81 13.63 0.96
N MET A 80 -19.83 14.49 1.29
CA MET A 80 -18.71 14.08 2.14
C MET A 80 -19.14 14.03 3.60
N LEU A 81 -18.80 12.95 4.31
CA LEU A 81 -19.00 12.83 5.76
C LEU A 81 -17.71 13.20 6.49
N GLU A 82 -17.78 14.17 7.38
CA GLU A 82 -16.70 14.59 8.27
C GLU A 82 -17.18 14.44 9.71
N GLU A 83 -16.62 13.43 10.40
CA GLU A 83 -17.18 12.88 11.65
C GLU A 83 -16.54 13.49 12.93
N GLY A 84 -15.59 14.41 12.76
CA GLY A 84 -14.69 14.83 13.84
C GLY A 84 -13.57 13.82 14.10
N ILE A 85 -12.63 14.13 14.98
CA ILE A 85 -11.48 13.26 15.31
C ILE A 85 -11.97 12.03 16.09
N THR A 86 -12.66 11.15 15.40
CA THR A 86 -13.17 9.88 15.94
C THR A 86 -13.16 8.81 14.84
N GLU A 87 -12.14 7.96 14.85
CA GLU A 87 -12.03 6.86 13.91
C GLU A 87 -13.19 5.86 14.06
N ALA A 88 -13.65 5.63 15.29
CA ALA A 88 -14.77 4.73 15.54
C ALA A 88 -16.09 5.27 14.98
N GLY A 89 -16.34 6.58 15.09
CA GLY A 89 -17.51 7.25 14.49
C GLY A 89 -17.49 7.17 12.96
N ALA A 90 -16.39 7.57 12.35
CA ALA A 90 -16.20 7.52 10.90
C ALA A 90 -16.28 6.09 10.36
N PHE A 91 -15.72 5.10 11.10
CA PHE A 91 -15.83 3.69 10.72
C PHE A 91 -17.27 3.16 10.82
N SER A 92 -18.03 3.63 11.82
CA SER A 92 -19.45 3.25 11.96
C SER A 92 -20.29 3.82 10.80
N ALA A 93 -20.03 5.06 10.38
CA ALA A 93 -20.66 5.65 9.19
C ALA A 93 -20.29 4.87 7.92
N TRP A 94 -19.00 4.51 7.77
CA TRP A 94 -18.55 3.65 6.69
C TRP A 94 -19.26 2.29 6.69
N THR A 95 -19.38 1.64 7.84
CA THR A 95 -20.06 0.33 7.95
C THR A 95 -21.53 0.43 7.59
N ALA A 96 -22.23 1.48 8.02
CA ALA A 96 -23.62 1.72 7.66
C ALA A 96 -23.83 1.83 6.14
N LEU A 97 -22.95 2.58 5.46
CA LEU A 97 -22.99 2.71 4.00
C LEU A 97 -22.56 1.40 3.30
N ALA A 98 -21.51 0.74 3.81
CA ALA A 98 -20.95 -0.48 3.25
C ALA A 98 -21.90 -1.70 3.34
N THR A 99 -22.90 -1.63 4.22
CA THR A 99 -23.95 -2.66 4.40
C THR A 99 -25.33 -2.21 3.91
N ALA A 100 -25.45 -0.98 3.39
CA ALA A 100 -26.73 -0.43 2.93
C ALA A 100 -27.37 -1.24 1.78
N TYR A 101 -26.56 -1.92 0.98
CA TYR A 101 -27.06 -2.82 -0.08
C TYR A 101 -27.93 -3.95 0.49
N SER A 102 -27.58 -4.47 1.66
CA SER A 102 -28.32 -5.55 2.33
C SER A 102 -29.52 -5.03 3.14
N ASN A 103 -29.36 -3.88 3.78
CA ASN A 103 -30.37 -3.34 4.69
C ASN A 103 -31.48 -2.55 3.96
N TYR A 104 -31.15 -1.92 2.84
CA TYR A 104 -32.02 -0.97 2.15
C TYR A 104 -32.14 -1.18 0.64
N ASP A 105 -31.54 -2.25 0.10
CA ASP A 105 -31.38 -2.45 -1.36
C ASP A 105 -30.72 -1.25 -2.05
N LEU A 106 -29.78 -0.62 -1.36
CA LEU A 106 -29.11 0.60 -1.76
C LEU A 106 -27.59 0.38 -1.77
N PRO A 107 -27.00 -0.07 -2.89
CA PRO A 107 -25.55 -0.27 -2.96
C PRO A 107 -24.82 1.08 -2.93
N MET A 108 -24.13 1.38 -1.84
CA MET A 108 -23.29 2.56 -1.67
C MET A 108 -21.81 2.19 -1.82
N ILE A 109 -20.99 3.14 -2.26
CA ILE A 109 -19.54 2.97 -2.50
C ILE A 109 -18.77 3.90 -1.54
N PRO A 110 -18.66 3.53 -0.27
CA PRO A 110 -17.98 4.37 0.71
C PRO A 110 -16.46 4.26 0.59
N PHE A 111 -15.79 5.43 0.68
CA PHE A 111 -14.35 5.57 0.80
C PHE A 111 -14.04 6.22 2.15
N TYR A 112 -13.48 5.47 3.09
CA TYR A 112 -13.05 6.02 4.37
C TYR A 112 -11.54 6.25 4.34
N LEU A 113 -11.14 7.53 4.41
CA LEU A 113 -9.75 7.97 4.46
C LEU A 113 -9.35 8.26 5.90
N PHE A 114 -8.23 7.70 6.34
CA PHE A 114 -7.73 7.86 7.69
C PHE A 114 -6.20 7.71 7.72
N TYR A 115 -5.56 8.18 8.78
CA TYR A 115 -4.16 7.87 9.00
C TYR A 115 -3.96 6.36 9.18
N SER A 116 -3.14 5.74 8.35
CA SER A 116 -2.95 4.28 8.33
C SER A 116 -2.56 3.70 9.70
N MET A 117 -1.75 4.45 10.47
CA MET A 117 -1.33 4.07 11.82
C MET A 117 -2.52 3.96 12.79
N PHE A 118 -3.50 4.85 12.66
CA PHE A 118 -4.62 4.91 13.61
C PHE A 118 -5.82 4.06 13.19
N GLY A 119 -5.92 3.67 11.93
CA GLY A 119 -7.02 2.86 11.42
C GLY A 119 -7.16 1.54 12.15
N PHE A 120 -6.55 0.48 11.65
CA PHE A 120 -6.68 -0.85 12.24
C PHE A 120 -6.26 -0.92 13.72
N GLN A 121 -5.33 -0.07 14.16
CA GLN A 121 -4.92 -0.05 15.55
C GLN A 121 -6.02 0.42 16.51
N ARG A 122 -6.95 1.28 16.05
CA ARG A 122 -8.06 1.81 16.83
C ARG A 122 -9.41 1.16 16.54
N VAL A 123 -9.61 0.69 15.29
CA VAL A 123 -10.90 0.19 14.80
C VAL A 123 -10.85 -1.23 14.27
N HIS A 124 -9.84 -2.01 14.65
CA HIS A 124 -9.68 -3.38 14.17
C HIS A 124 -10.88 -4.28 14.49
N ASP A 125 -11.40 -4.17 15.69
CA ASP A 125 -12.58 -4.89 16.15
C ASP A 125 -13.84 -4.52 15.33
N LEU A 126 -14.05 -3.21 15.05
CA LEU A 126 -15.11 -2.76 14.15
C LEU A 126 -14.88 -3.25 12.71
N SER A 127 -13.63 -3.32 12.27
CA SER A 127 -13.28 -3.84 10.94
C SER A 127 -13.56 -5.34 10.83
N TRP A 128 -13.32 -6.08 11.90
CA TRP A 128 -13.68 -7.48 11.99
C TRP A 128 -15.20 -7.67 11.90
N ALA A 129 -15.96 -6.92 12.71
CA ALA A 129 -17.42 -6.94 12.69
C ALA A 129 -18.00 -6.56 11.33
N ALA A 130 -17.42 -5.55 10.67
CA ALA A 130 -17.82 -5.15 9.32
C ALA A 130 -17.55 -6.25 8.28
N GLY A 131 -16.41 -6.94 8.42
CA GLY A 131 -16.09 -8.11 7.59
C GLY A 131 -17.11 -9.24 7.76
N ASP A 132 -17.47 -9.56 8.99
CA ASP A 132 -18.49 -10.57 9.33
C ASP A 132 -19.89 -10.16 8.82
N ALA A 133 -20.21 -8.86 8.89
CA ALA A 133 -21.42 -8.28 8.30
C ALA A 133 -21.39 -8.18 6.77
N GLN A 134 -20.33 -8.67 6.10
CA GLN A 134 -20.18 -8.67 4.65
C GLN A 134 -20.16 -7.26 4.03
N ALA A 135 -19.58 -6.29 4.73
CA ALA A 135 -19.44 -4.92 4.27
C ALA A 135 -18.69 -4.84 2.92
N ARG A 136 -19.07 -3.88 2.05
CA ARG A 136 -18.48 -3.61 0.74
C ARG A 136 -18.06 -2.15 0.66
N GLY A 137 -16.79 -1.88 0.41
CA GLY A 137 -16.27 -0.51 0.33
C GLY A 137 -14.75 -0.45 0.40
N PHE A 138 -14.23 0.76 0.51
CA PHE A 138 -12.81 1.02 0.50
C PHE A 138 -12.38 1.73 1.79
N LEU A 139 -11.31 1.22 2.38
CA LEU A 139 -10.56 1.84 3.46
C LEU A 139 -9.24 2.34 2.87
N ILE A 140 -8.94 3.62 3.03
CA ILE A 140 -7.74 4.25 2.48
C ILE A 140 -6.86 4.70 3.65
N GLY A 141 -5.77 3.97 3.87
CA GLY A 141 -4.74 4.34 4.83
C GLY A 141 -3.85 5.42 4.23
N ALA A 142 -4.17 6.68 4.46
CA ALA A 142 -3.43 7.79 3.91
C ALA A 142 -2.23 8.15 4.79
N THR A 143 -1.20 8.73 4.17
CA THR A 143 0.11 9.02 4.77
C THR A 143 0.72 7.81 5.48
N SER A 144 0.86 6.72 4.73
CA SER A 144 1.36 5.45 5.23
C SER A 144 2.88 5.33 5.12
N GLY A 145 3.41 4.28 5.77
CA GLY A 145 4.82 3.90 5.72
C GLY A 145 5.65 4.50 6.86
N ARG A 146 6.53 3.69 7.43
CA ARG A 146 7.34 4.08 8.59
C ARG A 146 8.45 5.05 8.27
N THR A 147 9.05 4.93 7.08
CA THR A 147 10.11 5.82 6.63
C THR A 147 9.60 6.84 5.62
N THR A 148 8.45 6.58 5.01
CA THR A 148 7.90 7.40 3.93
C THR A 148 7.16 8.62 4.45
N LEU A 149 6.43 8.48 5.55
CA LEU A 149 5.76 9.61 6.19
C LEU A 149 6.78 10.63 6.70
N ASN A 150 6.68 11.86 6.23
CA ASN A 150 7.57 12.96 6.57
C ASN A 150 6.77 14.20 6.98
N GLY A 151 7.31 14.96 7.93
CA GLY A 151 6.73 16.21 8.40
C GLY A 151 5.66 16.08 9.49
N GLU A 152 5.39 14.86 9.96
CA GLU A 152 4.46 14.58 11.05
C GLU A 152 5.16 13.90 12.22
N GLY A 153 4.44 13.72 13.33
CA GLY A 153 4.99 13.05 14.52
C GLY A 153 5.23 11.55 14.28
N LEU A 154 6.22 11.01 14.98
CA LEU A 154 6.60 9.60 14.89
C LEU A 154 5.45 8.61 15.18
N GLN A 155 4.43 9.04 15.93
CA GLN A 155 3.24 8.25 16.26
C GLN A 155 2.34 7.99 15.03
N HIS A 156 2.50 8.73 13.94
CA HIS A 156 1.78 8.51 12.69
C HIS A 156 2.47 7.50 11.75
N GLN A 157 3.72 7.13 12.04
CA GLN A 157 4.51 6.27 11.17
C GLN A 157 4.07 4.81 11.28
N ASP A 158 3.26 4.38 10.34
CA ASP A 158 2.73 3.01 10.26
C ASP A 158 3.78 2.01 9.76
N GLY A 159 3.90 0.90 10.44
CA GLY A 159 4.75 -0.22 10.03
C GLY A 159 4.05 -1.58 10.14
N HIS A 160 2.73 -1.63 10.47
CA HIS A 160 2.08 -2.91 10.78
C HIS A 160 0.58 -3.01 10.41
N SER A 161 -0.03 -1.99 9.82
CA SER A 161 -1.46 -2.01 9.45
C SER A 161 -1.81 -3.17 8.51
N HIS A 162 -0.91 -3.52 7.57
CA HIS A 162 -1.11 -4.66 6.68
C HIS A 162 -1.09 -6.01 7.40
N ILE A 163 -0.35 -6.13 8.52
CA ILE A 163 -0.38 -7.33 9.37
C ILE A 163 -1.73 -7.44 10.07
N LEU A 164 -2.24 -6.33 10.62
CA LEU A 164 -3.55 -6.30 11.25
C LEU A 164 -4.66 -6.62 10.25
N SER A 165 -4.66 -6.00 9.08
CA SER A 165 -5.65 -6.27 8.03
C SER A 165 -5.62 -7.70 7.51
N SER A 166 -4.46 -8.37 7.56
CA SER A 166 -4.31 -9.76 7.10
C SER A 166 -5.09 -10.78 7.95
N THR A 167 -5.48 -10.40 9.16
CA THR A 167 -6.26 -11.25 10.06
C THR A 167 -7.74 -11.31 9.66
N ILE A 168 -8.25 -10.34 8.89
CA ILE A 168 -9.66 -10.28 8.47
C ILE A 168 -9.84 -11.06 7.17
N PRO A 169 -10.67 -12.13 7.14
CA PRO A 169 -10.72 -13.07 6.02
C PRO A 169 -11.07 -12.45 4.67
N ASN A 170 -12.00 -11.49 4.63
CA ASN A 170 -12.49 -10.83 3.44
C ASN A 170 -11.99 -9.40 3.23
N CYS A 171 -10.96 -8.98 3.97
CA CYS A 171 -10.22 -7.76 3.69
C CYS A 171 -9.14 -8.04 2.64
N LEU A 172 -9.20 -7.33 1.51
CA LEU A 172 -8.16 -7.37 0.47
C LEU A 172 -7.28 -6.13 0.65
N SER A 173 -6.04 -6.33 1.12
CA SER A 173 -5.16 -5.21 1.45
C SER A 173 -4.01 -5.08 0.47
N TYR A 174 -3.72 -3.85 0.05
CA TYR A 174 -2.72 -3.51 -0.95
C TYR A 174 -1.85 -2.34 -0.51
N ASP A 175 -0.56 -2.41 -0.85
CA ASP A 175 0.45 -1.36 -0.68
C ASP A 175 1.03 -0.97 -2.06
N PRO A 176 0.26 -0.25 -2.89
CA PRO A 176 0.68 0.11 -4.24
C PRO A 176 1.78 1.16 -4.24
N ALA A 177 2.72 1.07 -5.19
CA ALA A 177 3.77 2.05 -5.42
C ALA A 177 3.33 3.17 -6.39
N TYR A 178 2.52 2.85 -7.39
CA TYR A 178 2.19 3.74 -8.48
C TYR A 178 0.69 4.01 -8.61
N SER A 179 0.34 5.17 -9.16
CA SER A 179 -1.06 5.58 -9.36
C SER A 179 -1.87 4.64 -10.25
N TYR A 180 -1.23 4.04 -11.26
CA TYR A 180 -1.92 3.06 -12.11
C TYR A 180 -2.24 1.77 -11.36
N GLU A 181 -1.42 1.36 -10.38
CA GLU A 181 -1.73 0.22 -9.51
C GLU A 181 -2.97 0.52 -8.67
N VAL A 182 -3.06 1.73 -8.09
CA VAL A 182 -4.25 2.18 -7.35
C VAL A 182 -5.49 2.13 -8.23
N ALA A 183 -5.40 2.63 -9.48
CA ALA A 183 -6.52 2.64 -10.42
C ALA A 183 -7.00 1.22 -10.77
N VAL A 184 -6.07 0.30 -11.06
CA VAL A 184 -6.39 -1.10 -11.36
C VAL A 184 -7.04 -1.79 -10.16
N ILE A 185 -6.52 -1.59 -8.95
CA ILE A 185 -7.06 -2.17 -7.71
C ILE A 185 -8.47 -1.64 -7.42
N LEU A 186 -8.69 -0.33 -7.58
CA LEU A 186 -10.02 0.27 -7.38
C LEU A 186 -11.04 -0.24 -8.41
N GLN A 187 -10.63 -0.33 -9.68
CA GLN A 187 -11.49 -0.86 -10.73
C GLN A 187 -11.89 -2.32 -10.47
N ASP A 188 -10.92 -3.16 -10.07
CA ASP A 188 -11.17 -4.55 -9.68
C ASP A 188 -12.11 -4.62 -8.46
N GLY A 189 -11.89 -3.76 -7.46
CA GLY A 189 -12.71 -3.68 -6.27
C GLY A 189 -14.17 -3.31 -6.57
N ILE A 190 -14.38 -2.26 -7.36
CA ILE A 190 -15.72 -1.86 -7.79
C ILE A 190 -16.40 -3.01 -8.54
N LYS A 191 -15.70 -3.64 -9.49
CA LYS A 191 -16.22 -4.79 -10.23
C LYS A 191 -16.59 -5.94 -9.29
N LYS A 192 -15.68 -6.39 -8.44
CA LYS A 192 -15.92 -7.54 -7.54
C LYS A 192 -17.08 -7.28 -6.57
N MET A 193 -17.13 -6.10 -5.95
CA MET A 193 -18.10 -5.81 -4.91
C MET A 193 -19.49 -5.48 -5.47
N TYR A 194 -19.57 -4.73 -6.57
CA TYR A 194 -20.85 -4.17 -7.03
C TYR A 194 -21.37 -4.79 -8.32
N VAL A 195 -20.52 -5.42 -9.14
CA VAL A 195 -20.97 -6.17 -10.34
C VAL A 195 -21.02 -7.67 -10.02
N ASP A 196 -19.92 -8.25 -9.55
CA ASP A 196 -19.83 -9.68 -9.24
C ASP A 196 -20.43 -10.02 -7.85
N GLN A 197 -20.83 -9.02 -7.09
CA GLN A 197 -21.47 -9.08 -5.76
C GLN A 197 -20.72 -9.94 -4.73
N LYS A 198 -19.38 -9.87 -4.77
CA LYS A 198 -18.53 -10.55 -3.80
C LYS A 198 -18.44 -9.75 -2.49
N ASN A 199 -18.47 -10.46 -1.38
CA ASN A 199 -18.41 -9.86 -0.04
C ASN A 199 -16.98 -9.63 0.40
N TYR A 200 -16.34 -8.64 -0.20
CA TYR A 200 -15.02 -8.12 0.14
C TYR A 200 -15.11 -6.63 0.49
N PHE A 201 -14.14 -6.18 1.26
CA PHE A 201 -13.78 -4.77 1.31
C PHE A 201 -12.28 -4.62 1.11
N TYR A 202 -11.86 -3.44 0.69
CA TYR A 202 -10.47 -3.19 0.31
C TYR A 202 -9.81 -2.27 1.34
N TYR A 203 -8.57 -2.56 1.68
CA TYR A 203 -7.67 -1.66 2.38
C TYR A 203 -6.50 -1.32 1.46
N ILE A 204 -6.32 -0.04 1.16
CA ILE A 204 -5.29 0.45 0.24
C ILE A 204 -4.49 1.52 0.96
N THR A 205 -3.18 1.34 1.08
CA THR A 205 -2.31 2.38 1.61
C THR A 205 -1.89 3.35 0.54
N THR A 206 -1.81 4.63 0.90
CA THR A 206 -1.28 5.71 0.07
C THR A 206 -0.28 6.54 0.88
N MET A 207 0.68 7.14 0.21
CA MET A 207 1.82 7.77 0.85
C MET A 207 2.04 9.20 0.35
N ASN A 208 2.75 10.00 1.13
CA ASN A 208 3.03 11.42 0.86
C ASN A 208 4.44 11.68 0.31
N GLU A 209 5.00 10.78 -0.48
CA GLU A 209 6.27 10.96 -1.18
C GLU A 209 6.05 11.19 -2.67
N THR A 210 6.59 12.30 -3.18
CA THR A 210 6.51 12.61 -4.61
C THR A 210 7.66 11.96 -5.37
N TYR A 211 7.33 11.15 -6.37
CA TYR A 211 8.29 10.54 -7.29
C TYR A 211 7.66 10.31 -8.66
N HIS A 212 8.50 9.97 -9.64
CA HIS A 212 8.04 9.70 -10.99
C HIS A 212 7.20 8.43 -11.07
N HIS A 213 6.02 8.53 -11.67
CA HIS A 213 5.15 7.38 -11.96
C HIS A 213 5.32 7.01 -13.43
N PRO A 214 5.92 5.85 -13.76
CA PRO A 214 6.07 5.40 -15.14
C PRO A 214 4.72 4.96 -15.73
N GLU A 215 4.72 4.73 -17.04
CA GLU A 215 3.58 4.07 -17.69
C GLU A 215 3.44 2.63 -17.19
N MET A 216 2.19 2.17 -17.09
CA MET A 216 1.89 0.79 -16.69
C MET A 216 2.43 -0.20 -17.73
N PRO A 217 3.21 -1.22 -17.35
CA PRO A 217 3.62 -2.27 -18.26
C PRO A 217 2.41 -3.01 -18.83
N LYS A 218 2.42 -3.29 -20.13
CA LYS A 218 1.30 -3.99 -20.80
C LYS A 218 1.07 -5.37 -20.18
N GLY A 219 -0.18 -5.67 -19.85
CA GLY A 219 -0.60 -6.97 -19.32
C GLY A 219 -0.25 -7.18 -17.84
N SER A 220 0.10 -6.12 -17.10
CA SER A 220 0.41 -6.20 -15.68
C SER A 220 -0.82 -6.17 -14.77
N GLU A 221 -2.00 -5.89 -15.30
CA GLU A 221 -3.24 -5.73 -14.53
C GLU A 221 -3.54 -6.93 -13.63
N GLU A 222 -3.43 -8.14 -14.19
CA GLU A 222 -3.67 -9.37 -13.43
C GLU A 222 -2.65 -9.54 -12.30
N GLY A 223 -1.37 -9.26 -12.56
CA GLY A 223 -0.32 -9.34 -11.55
C GLY A 223 -0.49 -8.31 -10.44
N ILE A 224 -0.91 -7.07 -10.78
CA ILE A 224 -1.25 -6.03 -9.81
C ILE A 224 -2.34 -6.52 -8.85
N ILE A 225 -3.39 -7.17 -9.39
CA ILE A 225 -4.52 -7.68 -8.61
C ILE A 225 -4.12 -8.91 -7.79
N LYS A 226 -3.28 -9.80 -8.34
CA LYS A 226 -2.80 -11.02 -7.64
C LYS A 226 -1.77 -10.73 -6.54
N GLY A 227 -1.15 -9.56 -6.54
CA GLY A 227 -0.25 -9.12 -5.48
C GLY A 227 1.18 -8.86 -5.88
N MET A 228 1.63 -9.24 -7.09
CA MET A 228 2.95 -8.83 -7.63
C MET A 228 3.04 -8.97 -9.13
N TYR A 229 3.91 -8.16 -9.74
CA TYR A 229 4.22 -8.23 -11.17
C TYR A 229 5.64 -7.72 -11.44
N LYS A 230 6.23 -8.17 -12.56
CA LYS A 230 7.58 -7.77 -12.96
C LYS A 230 7.58 -6.39 -13.61
N ILE A 231 8.39 -5.47 -13.09
CA ILE A 231 8.59 -4.13 -13.66
C ILE A 231 9.79 -4.10 -14.60
N GLN A 232 10.88 -4.76 -14.22
CA GLN A 232 12.11 -4.76 -15.01
C GLN A 232 12.62 -6.18 -15.16
N SER A 233 12.92 -6.54 -16.40
CA SER A 233 13.54 -7.81 -16.78
C SER A 233 15.03 -7.65 -17.06
N SER A 234 15.78 -8.73 -16.93
CA SER A 234 17.13 -8.90 -17.43
C SER A 234 17.25 -10.26 -18.12
N ASP A 235 18.10 -10.36 -19.14
CA ASP A 235 18.32 -11.62 -19.84
C ASP A 235 19.06 -12.68 -19.00
N LYS A 236 19.83 -12.23 -18.02
CA LYS A 236 20.61 -13.09 -17.13
C LYS A 236 20.61 -12.56 -15.71
N PRO A 237 19.47 -12.53 -15.06
CA PRO A 237 19.37 -12.00 -13.71
C PRO A 237 20.14 -12.90 -12.73
N LYS A 238 20.90 -12.28 -11.84
CA LYS A 238 21.61 -12.97 -10.73
C LYS A 238 20.88 -12.81 -9.40
N ILE A 239 19.95 -11.85 -9.32
CA ILE A 239 19.20 -11.50 -8.12
C ILE A 239 17.81 -10.98 -8.50
N ARG A 240 16.82 -11.27 -7.69
CA ARG A 240 15.48 -10.69 -7.75
C ARG A 240 15.28 -9.70 -6.62
N LEU A 241 14.82 -8.50 -6.94
CA LEU A 241 14.51 -7.45 -5.99
C LEU A 241 13.01 -7.21 -5.98
N LEU A 242 12.39 -7.38 -4.83
CA LEU A 242 10.98 -7.15 -4.59
C LEU A 242 10.82 -5.89 -3.76
N GLY A 243 10.04 -4.93 -4.25
CA GLY A 243 9.72 -3.70 -3.52
C GLY A 243 8.21 -3.52 -3.37
N SER A 244 7.76 -3.03 -2.22
CA SER A 244 6.38 -2.68 -1.93
C SER A 244 6.27 -1.18 -1.63
N GLY A 245 5.17 -0.55 -2.08
CA GLY A 245 4.96 0.88 -1.87
C GLY A 245 6.15 1.73 -2.32
N ALA A 246 6.47 2.80 -1.58
CA ALA A 246 7.57 3.71 -1.92
C ALA A 246 8.95 3.04 -1.92
N ILE A 247 9.13 1.93 -1.19
CA ILE A 247 10.42 1.22 -1.14
C ILE A 247 10.75 0.52 -2.46
N LEU A 248 9.80 0.34 -3.35
CA LEU A 248 10.09 -0.08 -4.72
C LEU A 248 11.12 0.85 -5.41
N ASN A 249 11.08 2.16 -5.13
CA ASN A 249 12.05 3.10 -5.69
C ASN A 249 13.47 2.86 -5.14
N GLU A 250 13.59 2.39 -3.90
CA GLU A 250 14.88 1.99 -3.33
C GLU A 250 15.41 0.68 -3.97
N ALA A 251 14.51 -0.26 -4.30
CA ALA A 251 14.87 -1.46 -5.05
C ALA A 251 15.36 -1.14 -6.48
N LEU A 252 14.73 -0.17 -7.17
CA LEU A 252 15.19 0.33 -8.46
C LEU A 252 16.58 0.95 -8.38
N LYS A 253 16.84 1.83 -7.40
CA LYS A 253 18.17 2.42 -7.16
C LYS A 253 19.22 1.36 -6.80
N ALA A 254 18.83 0.34 -6.03
CA ALA A 254 19.71 -0.79 -5.70
C ALA A 254 20.12 -1.57 -6.95
N SER A 255 19.20 -1.78 -7.90
CA SER A 255 19.52 -2.38 -9.20
C SER A 255 20.59 -1.57 -9.96
N ASP A 256 20.48 -0.24 -9.96
CA ASP A 256 21.49 0.63 -10.59
C ASP A 256 22.86 0.54 -9.90
N ILE A 257 22.89 0.37 -8.57
CA ILE A 257 24.13 0.12 -7.82
C ILE A 257 24.73 -1.24 -8.22
N LEU A 258 23.93 -2.31 -8.21
CA LEU A 258 24.36 -3.66 -8.52
C LEU A 258 24.90 -3.79 -9.94
N LYS A 259 24.28 -3.09 -10.90
CA LYS A 259 24.70 -3.07 -12.31
C LYS A 259 26.14 -2.57 -12.49
N LYS A 260 26.62 -1.63 -11.65
CA LYS A 260 28.02 -1.15 -11.68
C LYS A 260 29.04 -2.25 -11.38
N TYR A 261 28.60 -3.35 -10.82
CA TYR A 261 29.42 -4.52 -10.45
C TYR A 261 29.10 -5.77 -11.29
N ASP A 262 28.46 -5.60 -12.46
CA ASP A 262 28.03 -6.69 -13.37
C ASP A 262 27.09 -7.69 -12.68
N ILE A 263 26.20 -7.18 -11.83
CA ILE A 263 25.16 -7.95 -11.17
C ILE A 263 23.82 -7.46 -11.75
N GLU A 264 23.31 -8.22 -12.72
CA GLU A 264 22.00 -7.97 -13.33
C GLU A 264 20.88 -8.42 -12.37
N SER A 265 19.80 -7.67 -12.33
CA SER A 265 18.65 -7.94 -11.46
C SER A 265 17.33 -7.89 -12.20
N GLU A 266 16.36 -8.68 -11.76
CA GLU A 266 14.94 -8.50 -12.03
C GLU A 266 14.30 -7.68 -10.91
N ILE A 267 13.36 -6.79 -11.24
CA ILE A 267 12.63 -6.00 -10.26
C ILE A 267 11.14 -6.28 -10.37
N TRP A 268 10.54 -6.53 -9.20
CA TRP A 268 9.14 -6.83 -9.04
C TRP A 268 8.48 -5.79 -8.11
N SER A 269 7.32 -5.24 -8.52
CA SER A 269 6.42 -4.54 -7.61
C SER A 269 5.56 -5.56 -6.89
N VAL A 270 5.58 -5.51 -5.57
CA VAL A 270 4.70 -6.31 -4.72
C VAL A 270 3.60 -5.42 -4.19
N THR A 271 2.44 -5.51 -4.79
CA THR A 271 1.26 -4.73 -4.37
C THR A 271 0.58 -5.32 -3.14
N SER A 272 0.76 -6.63 -2.86
CA SER A 272 0.15 -7.27 -1.68
C SER A 272 0.82 -8.57 -1.27
N PHE A 273 1.64 -8.58 -0.25
CA PHE A 273 2.10 -9.82 0.39
C PHE A 273 0.96 -10.63 1.01
N ASN A 274 -0.09 -9.95 1.49
CA ASN A 274 -1.26 -10.62 2.08
C ASN A 274 -2.01 -11.49 1.08
N LEU A 275 -2.21 -11.02 -0.15
CA LEU A 275 -2.90 -11.79 -1.18
C LEU A 275 -2.04 -12.93 -1.71
N LEU A 276 -0.75 -12.71 -1.85
CA LEU A 276 0.21 -13.78 -2.20
C LEU A 276 0.17 -14.90 -1.17
N ARG A 277 0.17 -14.56 0.13
CA ARG A 277 0.01 -15.54 1.21
C ARG A 277 -1.34 -16.27 1.12
N LYS A 278 -2.45 -15.53 0.93
CA LYS A 278 -3.79 -16.16 0.81
C LYS A 278 -3.83 -17.16 -0.35
N ASN A 279 -3.31 -16.79 -1.51
CA ASN A 279 -3.18 -17.69 -2.65
C ASN A 279 -2.34 -18.92 -2.31
N GLY A 280 -1.19 -18.73 -1.67
CA GLY A 280 -0.32 -19.83 -1.25
C GLY A 280 -1.03 -20.83 -0.35
N MET A 281 -1.70 -20.36 0.72
CA MET A 281 -2.47 -21.21 1.64
C MET A 281 -3.62 -21.97 0.94
N GLU A 282 -4.29 -21.32 -0.02
CA GLU A 282 -5.35 -21.96 -0.81
C GLU A 282 -4.79 -23.08 -1.69
N ILE A 283 -3.69 -22.82 -2.39
CA ILE A 283 -3.04 -23.82 -3.26
C ILE A 283 -2.48 -24.99 -2.43
N GLU A 284 -1.84 -24.71 -1.28
CA GLU A 284 -1.40 -25.79 -0.36
C GLU A 284 -2.55 -26.70 0.04
N ARG A 285 -3.68 -26.11 0.41
CA ARG A 285 -4.88 -26.90 0.76
C ARG A 285 -5.39 -27.72 -0.43
N ILE A 286 -5.44 -27.14 -1.63
CA ILE A 286 -5.86 -27.85 -2.85
C ILE A 286 -4.91 -29.03 -3.12
N ASN A 287 -3.61 -28.82 -3.04
CA ASN A 287 -2.59 -29.84 -3.27
C ASN A 287 -2.66 -30.98 -2.23
N GLN A 288 -3.00 -30.67 -0.99
CA GLN A 288 -3.23 -31.70 0.04
C GLN A 288 -4.48 -32.54 -0.23
N LEU A 289 -5.51 -31.96 -0.87
CA LEU A 289 -6.73 -32.68 -1.24
C LEU A 289 -6.57 -33.51 -2.53
N ASP A 290 -5.73 -33.06 -3.45
CA ASP A 290 -5.44 -33.76 -4.71
C ASP A 290 -3.91 -33.78 -4.97
N PRO A 291 -3.18 -34.70 -4.28
CA PRO A 291 -1.72 -34.74 -4.34
C PRO A 291 -1.17 -35.26 -5.71
N LEU A 292 -2.02 -35.79 -6.56
CA LEU A 292 -1.62 -36.27 -7.89
C LEU A 292 -1.71 -35.19 -8.97
N ASN A 293 -2.45 -34.11 -8.71
CA ASN A 293 -2.66 -32.99 -9.63
C ASN A 293 -2.30 -31.65 -8.94
N THR A 294 -1.07 -31.55 -8.43
CA THR A 294 -0.59 -30.38 -7.72
C THR A 294 -0.49 -29.15 -8.62
N LYS A 295 -0.80 -27.99 -8.05
CA LYS A 295 -0.69 -26.66 -8.69
C LYS A 295 0.42 -25.86 -8.04
N LEU A 296 1.01 -24.96 -8.81
CA LEU A 296 1.92 -23.96 -8.29
C LEU A 296 1.15 -22.80 -7.66
N THR A 297 1.70 -22.22 -6.61
CA THR A 297 1.24 -20.92 -6.11
C THR A 297 1.60 -19.84 -7.10
N TYR A 298 0.94 -18.68 -7.03
CA TYR A 298 1.28 -17.57 -7.93
C TYR A 298 2.73 -17.09 -7.78
N VAL A 299 3.28 -17.16 -6.58
CA VAL A 299 4.70 -16.84 -6.32
C VAL A 299 5.61 -17.84 -7.05
N GLU A 300 5.32 -19.13 -6.96
CA GLU A 300 6.07 -20.18 -7.67
C GLU A 300 5.95 -20.05 -9.20
N GLU A 301 4.76 -19.74 -9.71
CA GLU A 301 4.56 -19.45 -11.15
C GLU A 301 5.45 -18.28 -11.63
N CYS A 302 5.55 -17.21 -10.81
CA CYS A 302 6.37 -16.04 -11.12
C CYS A 302 7.88 -16.32 -11.10
N PHE A 303 8.34 -17.26 -10.26
CA PHE A 303 9.75 -17.53 -10.03
C PHE A 303 10.19 -18.91 -10.55
N ALA A 304 9.33 -19.59 -11.31
CA ALA A 304 9.53 -20.95 -11.77
C ALA A 304 10.97 -21.23 -12.23
N ASP A 305 11.55 -22.27 -11.66
CA ASP A 305 12.74 -23.04 -12.09
C ASP A 305 14.11 -22.36 -12.05
N GLU A 306 14.25 -21.13 -11.55
CA GLU A 306 15.56 -20.50 -11.47
C GLU A 306 16.03 -20.35 -10.02
N ASP A 307 17.20 -20.88 -9.67
CA ASP A 307 17.83 -20.73 -8.35
C ASP A 307 18.45 -19.34 -8.16
N ILE A 308 17.64 -18.30 -8.35
CA ILE A 308 18.05 -16.90 -8.18
C ILE A 308 17.62 -16.41 -6.81
N PRO A 309 18.56 -15.88 -5.97
CA PRO A 309 18.21 -15.32 -4.67
C PRO A 309 17.23 -14.17 -4.77
N VAL A 310 16.39 -14.00 -3.74
CA VAL A 310 15.33 -13.00 -3.69
C VAL A 310 15.52 -12.09 -2.48
N ILE A 311 15.53 -10.78 -2.70
CA ILE A 311 15.54 -9.77 -1.64
C ILE A 311 14.22 -9.01 -1.70
N ALA A 312 13.45 -9.03 -0.62
CA ALA A 312 12.21 -8.26 -0.50
C ALA A 312 12.38 -7.12 0.51
N ALA A 313 11.94 -5.94 0.14
CA ALA A 313 11.98 -4.76 1.00
C ALA A 313 10.62 -4.06 1.03
N SER A 314 10.21 -3.60 2.21
CA SER A 314 8.98 -2.85 2.42
C SER A 314 9.15 -1.79 3.50
N ASP A 315 8.23 -0.83 3.54
CA ASP A 315 8.19 0.21 4.58
C ASP A 315 7.45 -0.24 5.86
N TYR A 316 7.15 -1.51 5.94
CA TYR A 316 6.50 -2.17 7.08
C TYR A 316 7.47 -3.15 7.75
N MET A 317 7.09 -3.63 8.92
CA MET A 317 7.87 -4.65 9.63
C MET A 317 8.13 -5.87 8.73
N ARG A 318 9.31 -6.53 8.91
CA ARG A 318 9.72 -7.68 8.08
C ARG A 318 8.68 -8.78 8.00
N ALA A 319 7.88 -8.96 9.06
CA ALA A 319 6.79 -9.94 9.08
C ALA A 319 5.80 -9.77 7.92
N TYR A 320 5.69 -8.56 7.32
CA TYR A 320 4.84 -8.34 6.16
C TYR A 320 5.37 -9.07 4.90
N ALA A 321 6.64 -8.93 4.59
CA ALA A 321 7.27 -9.65 3.47
C ALA A 321 7.54 -11.13 3.80
N GLU A 322 7.75 -11.49 5.06
CA GLU A 322 7.95 -12.88 5.51
C GLU A 322 6.76 -13.80 5.20
N GLN A 323 5.58 -13.26 5.00
CA GLN A 323 4.37 -14.03 4.74
C GLN A 323 4.45 -14.95 3.52
N ILE A 324 5.29 -14.64 2.54
CA ILE A 324 5.45 -15.44 1.32
C ILE A 324 6.65 -16.40 1.37
N ARG A 325 7.43 -16.42 2.46
CA ARG A 325 8.60 -17.30 2.60
C ARG A 325 8.31 -18.77 2.29
N PRO A 326 7.18 -19.37 2.71
CA PRO A 326 6.89 -20.78 2.41
C PRO A 326 6.79 -21.09 0.91
N TYR A 327 6.53 -20.07 0.08
CA TYR A 327 6.30 -20.20 -1.36
C TYR A 327 7.50 -19.73 -2.21
N ILE A 328 8.63 -19.42 -1.57
CA ILE A 328 9.90 -19.09 -2.23
C ILE A 328 10.92 -20.15 -1.87
N HIS A 329 11.29 -20.99 -2.85
CA HIS A 329 12.26 -22.07 -2.66
C HIS A 329 13.72 -21.60 -2.75
N ASN A 330 13.93 -20.38 -3.20
CA ASN A 330 15.22 -19.72 -3.34
C ASN A 330 15.71 -19.16 -2.00
N ASP A 331 17.00 -18.75 -1.92
CA ASP A 331 17.48 -17.95 -0.78
C ASP A 331 16.67 -16.64 -0.70
N TYR A 332 15.96 -16.43 0.41
CA TYR A 332 15.03 -15.32 0.59
C TYR A 332 15.42 -14.46 1.79
N THR A 333 15.69 -13.20 1.53
CA THR A 333 16.04 -12.21 2.56
C THR A 333 15.01 -11.08 2.56
N THR A 334 14.52 -10.72 3.74
CA THR A 334 13.55 -9.63 3.91
C THR A 334 14.18 -8.46 4.66
N LEU A 335 13.90 -7.27 4.19
CA LEU A 335 14.21 -5.98 4.81
C LEU A 335 12.91 -5.26 5.15
N GLY A 336 12.85 -4.65 6.33
CA GLY A 336 11.65 -3.97 6.81
C GLY A 336 11.95 -3.09 8.01
N THR A 337 10.93 -2.40 8.47
CA THR A 337 11.03 -1.32 9.47
C THR A 337 10.53 -1.77 10.84
N ASP A 338 11.19 -2.78 11.43
CA ASP A 338 10.85 -3.26 12.77
C ASP A 338 11.12 -2.19 13.85
N GLY A 339 10.25 -2.11 14.86
CA GLY A 339 10.38 -1.19 15.97
C GLY A 339 9.39 -0.01 15.92
N TYR A 340 9.69 1.04 16.67
CA TYR A 340 8.87 2.26 16.72
C TYR A 340 9.24 3.25 15.62
N GLY A 341 8.31 4.15 15.27
CA GLY A 341 8.58 5.29 14.42
C GLY A 341 9.66 6.24 15.00
N ARG A 342 10.27 7.03 14.14
CA ARG A 342 11.29 8.04 14.49
C ARG A 342 11.10 9.31 13.70
N SER A 343 11.36 10.45 14.33
CA SER A 343 11.28 11.76 13.66
C SER A 343 12.61 12.08 13.00
N ASP A 344 12.67 11.92 11.67
CA ASP A 344 13.85 12.27 10.86
C ASP A 344 13.42 12.46 9.38
N SER A 345 14.37 12.79 8.50
CA SER A 345 14.17 12.77 7.06
C SER A 345 13.99 11.34 6.53
N ARG A 346 13.27 11.18 5.41
CA ARG A 346 13.10 9.87 4.72
C ARG A 346 14.43 9.17 4.49
N LYS A 347 15.47 9.93 4.05
CA LYS A 347 16.80 9.39 3.83
C LYS A 347 17.39 8.77 5.08
N ASN A 348 17.39 9.51 6.18
CA ASN A 348 17.95 9.03 7.46
C ASN A 348 17.13 7.87 8.05
N LEU A 349 15.79 7.92 7.92
CA LEU A 349 14.91 6.84 8.36
C LEU A 349 15.16 5.55 7.57
N ARG A 350 15.25 5.61 6.23
CA ARG A 350 15.57 4.44 5.40
C ARG A 350 16.95 3.89 5.66
N GLU A 351 17.91 4.75 5.97
CA GLU A 351 19.24 4.33 6.40
C GLU A 351 19.22 3.68 7.79
N PHE A 352 18.48 4.25 8.74
CA PHE A 352 18.34 3.71 10.09
C PHE A 352 17.67 2.33 10.09
N PHE A 353 16.56 2.18 9.38
CA PHE A 353 15.81 0.92 9.26
C PHE A 353 16.40 -0.06 8.23
N GLU A 354 17.48 0.33 7.54
CA GLU A 354 18.16 -0.48 6.53
C GLU A 354 17.25 -0.96 5.38
N VAL A 355 16.37 -0.08 4.90
CA VAL A 355 15.49 -0.31 3.75
C VAL A 355 15.81 0.59 2.55
N ASN A 356 16.95 1.30 2.58
CA ASN A 356 17.45 2.09 1.47
C ASN A 356 18.14 1.23 0.40
N ASP A 357 18.44 1.86 -0.75
CA ASP A 357 19.13 1.26 -1.89
C ASP A 357 20.44 0.55 -1.53
N LEU A 358 21.21 1.14 -0.62
CA LEU A 358 22.50 0.60 -0.17
C LEU A 358 22.31 -0.68 0.66
N SER A 359 21.33 -0.71 1.54
CA SER A 359 21.01 -1.87 2.37
C SER A 359 20.43 -3.01 1.54
N ILE A 360 19.57 -2.71 0.55
CA ILE A 360 19.07 -3.70 -0.41
C ILE A 360 20.23 -4.28 -1.23
N SER A 361 21.13 -3.42 -1.74
CA SER A 361 22.32 -3.87 -2.48
C SER A 361 23.22 -4.74 -1.63
N ARG A 362 23.47 -4.36 -0.37
CA ARG A 362 24.28 -5.14 0.60
C ARG A 362 23.67 -6.53 0.81
N ALA A 363 22.37 -6.63 1.05
CA ALA A 363 21.67 -7.90 1.22
C ALA A 363 21.78 -8.78 -0.04
N ALA A 364 21.64 -8.20 -1.23
CA ALA A 364 21.81 -8.89 -2.50
C ALA A 364 23.22 -9.44 -2.70
N ILE A 365 24.25 -8.62 -2.46
CA ILE A 365 25.66 -9.00 -2.58
C ILE A 365 26.01 -10.12 -1.57
N TYR A 366 25.53 -10.01 -0.33
CA TYR A 366 25.74 -11.03 0.68
C TYR A 366 25.08 -12.36 0.30
N SER A 367 23.84 -12.33 -0.22
CA SER A 367 23.15 -13.54 -0.69
C SER A 367 23.90 -14.23 -1.84
N LEU A 368 24.39 -13.46 -2.83
CA LEU A 368 25.23 -13.99 -3.91
C LEU A 368 26.57 -14.58 -3.39
N PHE A 369 27.17 -13.94 -2.40
CA PHE A 369 28.40 -14.47 -1.78
C PHE A 369 28.16 -15.80 -1.05
N LYS A 370 27.09 -15.89 -0.25
CA LYS A 370 26.68 -17.14 0.42
C LYS A 370 26.49 -18.30 -0.56
N LYS A 371 26.00 -18.02 -1.76
CA LYS A 371 25.81 -19.02 -2.83
C LYS A 371 27.08 -19.26 -3.66
N ASN A 372 28.21 -18.66 -3.33
CA ASN A 372 29.47 -18.72 -4.08
C ASN A 372 29.35 -18.22 -5.54
N LEU A 373 28.38 -17.30 -5.81
CA LEU A 373 28.18 -16.69 -7.12
C LEU A 373 29.07 -15.45 -7.35
N ILE A 374 29.69 -14.93 -6.29
CA ILE A 374 30.74 -13.90 -6.34
C ILE A 374 31.91 -14.31 -5.44
N SER A 375 33.14 -13.88 -5.83
CA SER A 375 34.36 -14.24 -5.08
C SER A 375 34.54 -13.37 -3.82
N GLU A 376 35.42 -13.83 -2.92
CA GLU A 376 35.80 -13.09 -1.72
C GLU A 376 36.48 -11.75 -2.06
N GLU A 377 37.30 -11.69 -3.11
CA GLU A 377 37.92 -10.46 -3.59
C GLU A 377 36.87 -9.49 -4.09
N LYS A 378 35.86 -9.98 -4.83
CA LYS A 378 34.80 -9.15 -5.39
C LYS A 378 33.95 -8.54 -4.27
N ILE A 379 33.52 -9.29 -3.26
CA ILE A 379 32.74 -8.76 -2.13
C ILE A 379 33.55 -7.73 -1.32
N LYS A 380 34.83 -8.01 -1.03
CA LYS A 380 35.72 -7.07 -0.31
C LYS A 380 35.84 -5.75 -1.07
N LYS A 381 36.02 -5.80 -2.40
CA LYS A 381 36.07 -4.61 -3.25
C LYS A 381 34.76 -3.83 -3.17
N ILE A 382 33.60 -4.48 -3.39
CA ILE A 382 32.29 -3.82 -3.39
C ILE A 382 32.02 -3.18 -2.02
N TYR A 383 32.26 -3.88 -0.92
CA TYR A 383 32.04 -3.36 0.44
C TYR A 383 32.89 -2.13 0.73
N LYS A 384 34.13 -2.11 0.25
CA LYS A 384 35.02 -0.93 0.34
C LYS A 384 34.51 0.23 -0.49
N ASP A 385 34.10 -0.03 -1.75
CA ASP A 385 33.61 1.00 -2.68
C ASP A 385 32.30 1.64 -2.17
N LEU A 386 31.46 0.85 -1.51
CA LEU A 386 30.18 1.31 -0.95
C LEU A 386 30.30 1.85 0.49
N ASN A 387 31.53 1.90 1.06
CA ASN A 387 31.79 2.31 2.45
C ASN A 387 30.89 1.60 3.47
N ILE A 388 30.71 0.27 3.31
CA ILE A 388 29.94 -0.53 4.27
C ILE A 388 30.75 -0.66 5.55
N ASP A 389 30.23 -0.11 6.63
CA ASP A 389 30.85 -0.19 7.96
C ASP A 389 30.38 -1.45 8.69
N PRO A 390 31.28 -2.42 8.93
CA PRO A 390 30.91 -3.65 9.66
C PRO A 390 30.69 -3.42 11.17
N SER A 391 31.06 -2.24 11.68
CA SER A 391 30.89 -1.89 13.09
C SER A 391 29.59 -1.11 13.38
N LYS A 392 28.81 -0.81 12.34
CA LYS A 392 27.51 -0.14 12.52
C LYS A 392 26.61 -1.01 13.43
N PRO A 393 26.10 -0.43 14.53
CA PRO A 393 25.32 -1.18 15.53
C PRO A 393 23.95 -1.64 15.01
#